data_ffddd2a37ccabb40174e7330d51a4e8f
#
_entry.id   ffddd2a37ccabb40174e7330d51a4e8f
#
_cell.length_a   1.000
_cell.length_b   1.000
_cell.length_c   1.000
_cell.angle_alpha   90.00
_cell.angle_beta   90.00
_cell.angle_gamma   90.00
#
_symmetry.space_group_name_H-M   'P 1'
#
loop_
_entity.id
_entity.type
_entity.pdbx_description
1 polymer ?
#
loop_
_entity_poly.entity_id
_entity_poly.type
_entity_poly.pdbx_seq_one_letter_code
_entity_poly.pdbx_strand_id
1 'polypeptide(L)'
;MTLTDAVMVARGDLGVELPPEKVPGLQKKIVKLCRKWGKPVVVATQMLDSMVHSPAPTRAEASDVATAVYDSADAVMLSAETAAGEYPIESVDMMNRIILEAEGDEAYQASTTSKQNVVEPTVSDAITLAARQVAETVNANCIVTYTTSGSTTLRAARERPTVPILCVTSSLSTARRLSLIHISEPTRRRT
;
A
#
# COMPACT_ATOMS: atom_id res chain seq x y z
N MET A 1 14.12 -4.45 -10.62
CA MET A 1 12.95 -5.04 -9.94
C MET A 1 13.17 -6.50 -9.49
N THR A 2 14.04 -7.28 -10.10
CA THR A 2 14.30 -8.67 -9.69
C THR A 2 15.04 -8.81 -8.36
N LEU A 3 15.80 -7.79 -7.95
CA LEU A 3 16.66 -7.81 -6.77
C LEU A 3 16.05 -7.13 -5.52
N THR A 4 14.82 -6.65 -5.61
CA THR A 4 14.16 -5.93 -4.50
C THR A 4 12.92 -6.68 -4.04
N ASP A 5 12.66 -6.68 -2.74
CA ASP A 5 11.42 -7.22 -2.15
C ASP A 5 10.31 -6.15 -2.11
N ALA A 6 10.67 -4.89 -1.90
CA ALA A 6 9.76 -3.74 -1.89
C ALA A 6 10.48 -2.48 -2.37
N VAL A 7 9.74 -1.42 -2.66
CA VAL A 7 10.28 -0.13 -3.09
C VAL A 7 9.71 0.97 -2.20
N MET A 8 10.56 1.89 -1.78
CA MET A 8 10.14 3.14 -1.14
C MET A 8 10.37 4.31 -2.09
N VAL A 9 9.33 5.10 -2.28
CA VAL A 9 9.40 6.37 -3.01
C VAL A 9 9.69 7.47 -1.99
N ALA A 10 10.98 7.74 -1.75
CA ALA A 10 11.45 8.81 -0.87
C ALA A 10 11.43 10.14 -1.62
N ARG A 11 10.31 10.86 -1.52
CA ARG A 11 10.08 12.09 -2.34
C ARG A 11 11.03 13.23 -1.99
N GLY A 12 11.46 13.32 -0.74
CA GLY A 12 12.48 14.28 -0.31
C GLY A 12 13.79 14.08 -1.07
N ASP A 13 14.30 12.84 -1.12
CA ASP A 13 15.52 12.50 -1.84
C ASP A 13 15.37 12.71 -3.35
N LEU A 14 14.21 12.32 -3.90
CA LEU A 14 13.92 12.56 -5.32
C LEU A 14 13.89 14.04 -5.66
N GLY A 15 13.40 14.90 -4.75
CA GLY A 15 13.36 16.35 -4.94
C GLY A 15 14.73 17.04 -4.84
N VAL A 16 15.74 16.37 -4.25
CA VAL A 16 17.13 16.83 -4.27
C VAL A 16 17.79 16.51 -5.62
N GLU A 17 17.50 15.34 -6.18
CA GLU A 17 18.12 14.86 -7.41
C GLU A 17 17.40 15.35 -8.69
N LEU A 18 16.13 15.73 -8.59
CA LEU A 18 15.28 16.07 -9.72
C LEU A 18 14.52 17.37 -9.47
N PRO A 19 14.19 18.13 -10.53
CA PRO A 19 13.28 19.26 -10.42
C PRO A 19 11.93 18.82 -9.79
N PRO A 20 11.41 19.60 -8.82
CA PRO A 20 10.25 19.20 -8.02
C PRO A 20 8.99 18.88 -8.87
N GLU A 21 8.81 19.55 -9.99
CA GLU A 21 7.71 19.31 -10.92
C GLU A 21 7.74 17.92 -11.58
N LYS A 22 8.88 17.21 -11.54
CA LYS A 22 9.02 15.86 -12.08
C LYS A 22 8.70 14.77 -11.06
N VAL A 23 8.77 15.08 -9.78
CA VAL A 23 8.60 14.11 -8.68
C VAL A 23 7.23 13.42 -8.73
N PRO A 24 6.09 14.15 -8.87
CA PRO A 24 4.77 13.50 -8.91
C PRO A 24 4.61 12.52 -10.08
N GLY A 25 5.11 12.89 -11.26
CA GLY A 25 5.06 12.03 -12.44
C GLY A 25 5.92 10.77 -12.28
N LEU A 26 7.08 10.89 -11.63
CA LEU A 26 7.94 9.75 -11.36
C LEU A 26 7.36 8.84 -10.29
N GLN A 27 6.78 9.39 -9.20
CA GLN A 27 6.04 8.63 -8.19
C GLN A 27 4.99 7.73 -8.85
N LYS A 28 4.11 8.30 -9.69
CA LYS A 28 3.08 7.54 -10.41
C LYS A 28 3.65 6.41 -11.27
N LYS A 29 4.76 6.67 -11.96
CA LYS A 29 5.45 5.66 -12.78
C LYS A 29 6.01 4.53 -11.93
N ILE A 30 6.65 4.85 -10.80
CA ILE A 30 7.23 3.86 -9.87
C ILE A 30 6.11 3.00 -9.28
N VAL A 31 5.05 3.62 -8.74
CA VAL A 31 3.92 2.89 -8.15
C VAL A 31 3.28 1.94 -9.16
N LYS A 32 3.02 2.43 -10.39
CA LYS A 32 2.47 1.60 -11.47
C LYS A 32 3.39 0.43 -11.84
N LEU A 33 4.71 0.67 -11.86
CA LEU A 33 5.68 -0.37 -12.15
C LEU A 33 5.75 -1.41 -11.04
N CYS A 34 5.76 -0.99 -9.77
CA CYS A 34 5.74 -1.88 -8.61
C CYS A 34 4.48 -2.76 -8.62
N ARG A 35 3.31 -2.18 -8.87
CA ARG A 35 2.06 -2.94 -9.00
C ARG A 35 2.15 -3.99 -10.12
N LYS A 36 2.66 -3.61 -11.31
CA LYS A 36 2.84 -4.56 -12.42
C LYS A 36 3.71 -5.77 -12.01
N TRP A 37 4.76 -5.53 -11.22
CA TRP A 37 5.69 -6.58 -10.78
C TRP A 37 5.27 -7.27 -9.48
N GLY A 38 4.12 -6.90 -8.89
CA GLY A 38 3.66 -7.42 -7.59
C GLY A 38 4.64 -7.12 -6.46
N LYS A 39 5.28 -5.94 -6.50
CA LYS A 39 6.19 -5.47 -5.45
C LYS A 39 5.50 -4.43 -4.58
N PRO A 40 5.51 -4.59 -3.25
CA PRO A 40 4.99 -3.57 -2.35
C PRO A 40 5.71 -2.23 -2.56
N VAL A 41 4.94 -1.15 -2.53
CA VAL A 41 5.47 0.21 -2.67
C VAL A 41 4.97 1.11 -1.55
N VAL A 42 5.92 1.79 -0.90
CA VAL A 42 5.67 2.77 0.15
C VAL A 42 5.92 4.17 -0.42
N VAL A 43 4.95 5.07 -0.27
CA VAL A 43 5.16 6.50 -0.56
C VAL A 43 5.51 7.21 0.73
N ALA A 44 6.64 7.90 0.74
CA ALA A 44 7.26 8.43 1.94
C ALA A 44 7.69 9.89 1.79
N THR A 45 7.89 10.52 2.94
CA THR A 45 8.39 11.89 3.16
C THR A 45 7.38 12.98 2.79
N GLN A 46 7.28 13.99 3.66
CA GLN A 46 6.44 15.18 3.50
C GLN A 46 4.96 14.84 3.21
N MET A 47 4.43 13.85 3.92
CA MET A 47 3.02 13.44 3.76
C MET A 47 2.08 14.40 4.51
N LEU A 48 2.36 14.63 5.80
CA LEU A 48 1.62 15.55 6.68
C LEU A 48 2.61 16.46 7.42
N ASP A 49 3.59 17.00 6.72
CA ASP A 49 4.76 17.71 7.26
C ASP A 49 4.39 18.85 8.21
N SER A 50 3.31 19.60 7.92
CA SER A 50 2.80 20.65 8.81
C SER A 50 2.40 20.12 10.19
N MET A 51 2.02 18.85 10.30
CA MET A 51 1.61 18.23 11.57
C MET A 51 2.78 17.94 12.52
N VAL A 52 4.02 18.20 12.10
CA VAL A 52 5.15 18.27 13.04
C VAL A 52 4.89 19.33 14.12
N HIS A 53 4.25 20.45 13.75
CA HIS A 53 3.99 21.59 14.64
C HIS A 53 2.51 22.04 14.68
N SER A 54 1.62 21.35 13.99
CA SER A 54 0.20 21.68 13.90
C SER A 54 -0.68 20.45 14.18
N PRO A 55 -1.78 20.58 14.93
CA PRO A 55 -2.68 19.46 15.18
C PRO A 55 -3.51 19.02 13.95
N ALA A 56 -3.43 19.77 12.85
CA ALA A 56 -4.16 19.48 11.63
C ALA A 56 -3.30 19.77 10.39
N PRO A 57 -3.43 18.97 9.33
CA PRO A 57 -2.66 19.16 8.10
C PRO A 57 -3.25 20.28 7.25
N THR A 58 -2.50 20.73 6.27
CA THR A 58 -3.01 21.55 5.18
C THR A 58 -3.88 20.72 4.24
N ARG A 59 -4.75 21.39 3.47
CA ARG A 59 -5.56 20.72 2.43
C ARG A 59 -4.69 20.09 1.33
N ALA A 60 -3.55 20.67 1.04
CA ALA A 60 -2.62 20.15 0.05
C ALA A 60 -2.02 18.81 0.50
N GLU A 61 -1.64 18.70 1.76
CA GLU A 61 -1.12 17.45 2.35
C GLU A 61 -2.18 16.37 2.41
N ALA A 62 -3.39 16.69 2.83
CA ALA A 62 -4.51 15.72 2.82
C ALA A 62 -4.79 15.22 1.39
N SER A 63 -4.77 16.11 0.39
CA SER A 63 -4.91 15.74 -1.02
C SER A 63 -3.74 14.89 -1.52
N ASP A 64 -2.53 15.13 -1.04
CA ASP A 64 -1.34 14.39 -1.42
C ASP A 64 -1.37 12.94 -0.89
N VAL A 65 -1.74 12.76 0.38
CA VAL A 65 -1.97 11.43 0.97
C VAL A 65 -3.04 10.67 0.18
N ALA A 66 -4.20 11.29 -0.05
CA ALA A 66 -5.28 10.69 -0.84
C ALA A 66 -4.81 10.32 -2.25
N THR A 67 -4.01 11.17 -2.90
CA THR A 67 -3.44 10.89 -4.23
C THR A 67 -2.55 9.65 -4.22
N ALA A 68 -1.71 9.46 -3.19
CA ALA A 68 -0.89 8.26 -3.07
C ALA A 68 -1.75 6.98 -2.97
N VAL A 69 -2.87 7.04 -2.25
CA VAL A 69 -3.86 5.95 -2.16
C VAL A 69 -4.51 5.71 -3.52
N TYR A 70 -5.01 6.75 -4.18
CA TYR A 70 -5.61 6.66 -5.53
C TYR A 70 -4.63 6.13 -6.58
N ASP A 71 -3.34 6.41 -6.43
CA ASP A 71 -2.29 5.84 -7.28
C ASP A 71 -2.01 4.36 -6.99
N SER A 72 -2.64 3.81 -5.94
CA SER A 72 -2.50 2.42 -5.50
C SER A 72 -1.15 2.12 -4.83
N ALA A 73 -0.62 3.03 -4.02
CA ALA A 73 0.46 2.70 -3.08
C ALA A 73 0.01 1.61 -2.09
N ASP A 74 0.93 0.77 -1.63
CA ASP A 74 0.65 -0.27 -0.62
C ASP A 74 0.67 0.29 0.79
N ALA A 75 1.47 1.32 1.00
CA ALA A 75 1.56 2.04 2.26
C ALA A 75 1.98 3.50 2.03
N VAL A 76 1.61 4.35 2.97
CA VAL A 76 2.14 5.70 3.13
C VAL A 76 2.89 5.78 4.46
N MET A 77 3.94 6.58 4.52
CA MET A 77 4.82 6.63 5.68
C MET A 77 4.91 8.04 6.25
N LEU A 78 4.66 8.16 7.55
CA LEU A 78 5.02 9.34 8.34
C LEU A 78 6.48 9.25 8.77
N SER A 79 7.15 10.39 8.91
CA SER A 79 8.56 10.51 9.28
C SER A 79 8.71 11.39 10.52
N ALA A 80 9.04 12.65 10.34
CA ALA A 80 9.20 13.61 11.43
C ALA A 80 7.90 13.82 12.24
N GLU A 81 6.76 13.71 11.59
CA GLU A 81 5.43 13.86 12.18
C GLU A 81 5.23 12.94 13.39
N THR A 82 5.79 11.71 13.33
CA THR A 82 5.70 10.73 14.43
C THR A 82 6.99 10.59 15.22
N ALA A 83 8.15 10.90 14.62
CA ALA A 83 9.46 10.68 15.26
C ALA A 83 9.90 11.87 16.15
N ALA A 84 9.52 13.09 15.79
CA ALA A 84 9.95 14.33 16.44
C ALA A 84 8.84 15.39 16.54
N GLY A 85 7.65 15.13 15.98
CA GLY A 85 6.52 16.06 15.96
C GLY A 85 5.85 16.22 17.33
N GLU A 86 5.13 17.32 17.49
CA GLU A 86 4.35 17.63 18.69
C GLU A 86 3.01 16.87 18.74
N TYR A 87 2.53 16.37 17.58
CA TYR A 87 1.21 15.73 17.39
C TYR A 87 1.32 14.34 16.74
N PRO A 88 2.09 13.39 17.30
CA PRO A 88 2.35 12.10 16.66
C PRO A 88 1.11 11.21 16.55
N ILE A 89 0.24 11.22 17.56
CA ILE A 89 -0.98 10.40 17.57
C ILE A 89 -1.99 10.96 16.58
N GLU A 90 -2.19 12.29 16.60
CA GLU A 90 -3.09 13.01 15.69
C GLU A 90 -2.65 12.85 14.23
N SER A 91 -1.35 12.79 13.97
CA SER A 91 -0.81 12.56 12.63
C SER A 91 -1.17 11.18 12.09
N VAL A 92 -1.04 10.15 12.92
CA VAL A 92 -1.43 8.77 12.55
C VAL A 92 -2.94 8.67 12.35
N ASP A 93 -3.74 9.26 13.26
CA ASP A 93 -5.19 9.27 13.16
C ASP A 93 -5.67 10.01 11.90
N MET A 94 -5.09 11.17 11.62
CA MET A 94 -5.40 11.95 10.42
C MET A 94 -5.07 11.16 9.14
N MET A 95 -3.90 10.58 9.07
CA MET A 95 -3.50 9.75 7.94
C MET A 95 -4.47 8.60 7.74
N ASN A 96 -4.83 7.90 8.81
CA ASN A 96 -5.79 6.79 8.76
C ASN A 96 -7.16 7.25 8.23
N ARG A 97 -7.68 8.40 8.69
CA ARG A 97 -8.95 8.95 8.22
C ARG A 97 -8.92 9.29 6.73
N ILE A 98 -7.81 9.88 6.25
CA ILE A 98 -7.66 10.19 4.83
C ILE A 98 -7.62 8.91 3.99
N ILE A 99 -6.92 7.88 4.45
CA ILE A 99 -6.83 6.59 3.76
C ILE A 99 -8.22 5.95 3.67
N LEU A 100 -8.94 5.85 4.80
CA LEU A 100 -10.27 5.25 4.83
C LEU A 100 -11.27 5.98 3.92
N GLU A 101 -11.23 7.30 3.89
CA GLU A 101 -12.07 8.11 2.99
C GLU A 101 -11.73 7.84 1.52
N ALA A 102 -10.43 7.84 1.17
CA ALA A 102 -10.00 7.58 -0.20
C ALA A 102 -10.31 6.13 -0.65
N GLU A 103 -10.18 5.14 0.23
CA GLU A 103 -10.51 3.75 -0.08
C GLU A 103 -12.02 3.50 -0.17
N GLY A 104 -12.82 4.29 0.55
CA GLY A 104 -14.29 4.27 0.50
C GLY A 104 -14.88 4.92 -0.75
N ASP A 105 -14.10 5.70 -1.49
CA ASP A 105 -14.56 6.43 -2.67
C ASP A 105 -14.88 5.47 -3.84
N GLU A 106 -16.08 5.59 -4.41
CA GLU A 106 -16.53 4.80 -5.56
C GLU A 106 -15.59 4.95 -6.77
N ALA A 107 -15.01 6.14 -6.99
CA ALA A 107 -14.06 6.37 -8.07
C ALA A 107 -12.75 5.59 -7.87
N TYR A 108 -12.28 5.44 -6.63
CA TYR A 108 -11.14 4.59 -6.31
C TYR A 108 -11.46 3.12 -6.60
N GLN A 109 -12.59 2.63 -6.11
CA GLN A 109 -13.02 1.25 -6.31
C GLN A 109 -13.20 0.93 -7.81
N ALA A 110 -13.87 1.80 -8.56
CA ALA A 110 -14.00 1.67 -10.01
C ALA A 110 -12.64 1.68 -10.72
N SER A 111 -11.73 2.59 -10.33
CA SER A 111 -10.39 2.68 -10.94
C SER A 111 -9.53 1.45 -10.64
N THR A 112 -9.70 0.85 -9.48
CA THR A 112 -8.96 -0.34 -9.06
C THR A 112 -9.48 -1.58 -9.78
N THR A 113 -10.80 -1.62 -10.04
CA THR A 113 -11.45 -2.69 -10.81
C THR A 113 -11.19 -2.56 -12.31
N SER A 114 -11.26 -1.35 -12.88
CA SER A 114 -11.11 -1.11 -14.32
C SER A 114 -9.66 -1.14 -14.81
N LYS A 115 -8.71 -0.84 -13.95
CA LYS A 115 -7.29 -1.03 -14.25
C LYS A 115 -6.97 -2.53 -14.17
N GLN A 116 -7.55 -3.30 -15.12
CA GLN A 116 -7.11 -4.67 -15.35
C GLN A 116 -5.58 -4.63 -15.47
N ASN A 117 -4.90 -5.11 -14.42
CA ASN A 117 -3.49 -5.38 -14.53
C ASN A 117 -3.34 -6.25 -15.78
N VAL A 118 -2.30 -6.03 -16.54
CA VAL A 118 -1.90 -6.99 -17.57
C VAL A 118 -1.61 -8.27 -16.80
N VAL A 119 -2.66 -9.06 -16.61
CA VAL A 119 -2.57 -10.37 -15.98
C VAL A 119 -1.67 -11.17 -16.89
N GLU A 120 -0.51 -11.59 -16.40
CA GLU A 120 0.27 -12.54 -17.17
C GLU A 120 -0.63 -13.76 -17.40
N PRO A 121 -0.63 -14.35 -18.60
CA PRO A 121 -1.51 -15.47 -18.92
C PRO A 121 -1.03 -16.75 -18.21
N THR A 122 -0.97 -16.69 -16.90
CA THR A 122 -0.59 -17.80 -16.03
C THR A 122 -1.80 -18.29 -15.23
N VAL A 123 -1.84 -19.59 -14.95
CA VAL A 123 -2.87 -20.20 -14.11
C VAL A 123 -2.94 -19.54 -12.73
N SER A 124 -1.77 -19.22 -12.15
CA SER A 124 -1.68 -18.59 -10.84
C SER A 124 -2.32 -17.19 -10.81
N ASP A 125 -2.12 -16.39 -11.86
CA ASP A 125 -2.71 -15.05 -11.94
C ASP A 125 -4.22 -15.13 -12.18
N ALA A 126 -4.68 -16.06 -13.04
CA ALA A 126 -6.09 -16.28 -13.26
C ALA A 126 -6.82 -16.72 -11.97
N ILE A 127 -6.20 -17.58 -11.16
CA ILE A 127 -6.78 -18.02 -9.88
C ILE A 127 -6.86 -16.88 -8.88
N THR A 128 -5.84 -16.03 -8.76
CA THR A 128 -5.86 -14.90 -7.81
C THR A 128 -6.87 -13.83 -8.21
N LEU A 129 -7.02 -13.56 -9.50
CA LEU A 129 -8.06 -12.69 -10.02
C LEU A 129 -9.46 -13.24 -9.71
N ALA A 130 -9.68 -14.54 -9.97
CA ALA A 130 -10.95 -15.20 -9.66
C ALA A 130 -11.23 -15.21 -8.14
N ALA A 131 -10.23 -15.44 -7.30
CA ALA A 131 -10.36 -15.40 -5.85
C ALA A 131 -10.83 -14.03 -5.34
N ARG A 132 -10.32 -12.93 -5.90
CA ARG A 132 -10.82 -11.59 -5.62
C ARG A 132 -12.29 -11.47 -5.99
N GLN A 133 -12.66 -11.81 -7.21
CA GLN A 133 -14.05 -11.67 -7.69
C GLN A 133 -15.03 -12.54 -6.88
N VAL A 134 -14.64 -13.75 -6.54
CA VAL A 134 -15.44 -14.62 -5.68
C VAL A 134 -15.62 -13.98 -4.30
N ALA A 135 -14.52 -13.50 -3.67
CA ALA A 135 -14.59 -12.88 -2.35
C ALA A 135 -15.52 -11.67 -2.32
N GLU A 136 -15.48 -10.82 -3.33
CA GLU A 136 -16.37 -9.66 -3.49
C GLU A 136 -17.83 -10.10 -3.71
N THR A 137 -18.08 -11.12 -4.54
CA THR A 137 -19.43 -11.60 -4.87
C THR A 137 -20.13 -12.25 -3.68
N VAL A 138 -19.41 -13.05 -2.88
CA VAL A 138 -19.99 -13.76 -1.72
C VAL A 138 -19.87 -13.00 -0.41
N ASN A 139 -19.36 -11.75 -0.43
CA ASN A 139 -19.07 -10.95 0.75
C ASN A 139 -18.20 -11.72 1.77
N ALA A 140 -17.11 -12.32 1.31
CA ALA A 140 -16.21 -13.06 2.16
C ALA A 140 -15.53 -12.13 3.19
N ASN A 141 -15.23 -12.65 4.39
CA ASN A 141 -14.54 -11.87 5.41
C ASN A 141 -13.04 -11.70 5.14
N CYS A 142 -12.43 -12.63 4.41
CA CYS A 142 -11.02 -12.53 4.01
C CYS A 142 -10.72 -13.51 2.87
N ILE A 143 -9.57 -13.29 2.22
CA ILE A 143 -8.94 -14.26 1.30
C ILE A 143 -7.81 -14.94 2.04
N VAL A 144 -7.85 -16.26 2.18
CA VAL A 144 -6.76 -17.02 2.80
C VAL A 144 -5.83 -17.55 1.71
N THR A 145 -4.54 -17.23 1.83
CA THR A 145 -3.50 -17.76 0.93
C THR A 145 -2.54 -18.64 1.70
N TYR A 146 -2.26 -19.84 1.17
CA TYR A 146 -1.19 -20.69 1.68
C TYR A 146 0.01 -20.63 0.73
N THR A 147 1.17 -20.29 1.27
CA THR A 147 2.38 -20.10 0.44
C THR A 147 3.67 -20.38 1.21
N THR A 148 4.66 -20.97 0.55
CA THR A 148 6.01 -21.13 1.10
C THR A 148 6.90 -19.94 0.76
N SER A 149 6.83 -19.46 -0.49
CA SER A 149 7.69 -18.38 -1.02
C SER A 149 7.06 -16.99 -0.92
N GLY A 150 5.76 -16.89 -0.61
CA GLY A 150 5.02 -15.63 -0.61
C GLY A 150 4.40 -15.24 -1.96
N SER A 151 4.69 -15.96 -3.03
CA SER A 151 4.26 -15.57 -4.38
C SER A 151 2.75 -15.49 -4.54
N THR A 152 2.02 -16.43 -3.95
CA THR A 152 0.54 -16.45 -4.00
C THR A 152 -0.06 -15.22 -3.32
N THR A 153 0.46 -14.86 -2.14
CA THR A 153 0.00 -13.68 -1.39
C THR A 153 0.30 -12.38 -2.14
N LEU A 154 1.51 -12.26 -2.72
CA LEU A 154 1.88 -11.10 -3.53
C LEU A 154 0.98 -10.94 -4.77
N ARG A 155 0.63 -12.05 -5.43
CA ARG A 155 -0.30 -12.05 -6.56
C ARG A 155 -1.71 -11.64 -6.14
N ALA A 156 -2.22 -12.19 -5.03
CA ALA A 156 -3.51 -11.80 -4.49
C ALA A 156 -3.56 -10.31 -4.09
N ALA A 157 -2.51 -9.80 -3.44
CA ALA A 157 -2.40 -8.39 -3.06
C ALA A 157 -2.34 -7.45 -4.27
N ARG A 158 -1.70 -7.88 -5.36
CA ARG A 158 -1.66 -7.13 -6.63
C ARG A 158 -3.06 -6.86 -7.18
N GLU A 159 -3.99 -7.77 -6.99
CA GLU A 159 -5.37 -7.63 -7.45
C GLU A 159 -6.20 -6.63 -6.61
N ARG A 160 -5.67 -6.17 -5.47
CA ARG A 160 -6.34 -5.18 -4.59
C ARG A 160 -7.76 -5.59 -4.19
N PRO A 161 -7.96 -6.75 -3.55
CA PRO A 161 -9.26 -7.12 -3.03
C PRO A 161 -9.73 -6.12 -1.98
N THR A 162 -11.03 -5.91 -1.87
CA THR A 162 -11.66 -5.08 -0.84
C THR A 162 -11.63 -5.74 0.54
N VAL A 163 -11.42 -7.06 0.57
CA VAL A 163 -11.32 -7.85 1.80
C VAL A 163 -9.85 -8.10 2.16
N PRO A 164 -9.52 -8.24 3.46
CA PRO A 164 -8.16 -8.50 3.89
C PRO A 164 -7.65 -9.86 3.39
N ILE A 165 -6.32 -9.95 3.21
CA ILE A 165 -5.64 -11.19 2.87
C ILE A 165 -4.99 -11.75 4.13
N LEU A 166 -5.31 -13.00 4.47
CA LEU A 166 -4.64 -13.77 5.52
C LEU A 166 -3.60 -14.70 4.87
N CYS A 167 -2.34 -14.47 5.17
CA CYS A 167 -1.25 -15.31 4.68
C CYS A 167 -0.91 -16.40 5.69
N VAL A 168 -1.00 -17.66 5.27
CA VAL A 168 -0.56 -18.81 6.04
C VAL A 168 0.73 -19.35 5.40
N THR A 169 1.80 -19.43 6.17
CA THR A 169 3.11 -19.93 5.71
C THR A 169 3.86 -20.62 6.83
N SER A 170 4.63 -21.66 6.49
CA SER A 170 5.57 -22.31 7.39
C SER A 170 6.90 -21.57 7.53
N SER A 171 7.16 -20.55 6.69
CA SER A 171 8.41 -19.79 6.67
C SER A 171 8.27 -18.44 7.38
N LEU A 172 8.95 -18.29 8.52
CA LEU A 172 8.95 -17.03 9.27
C LEU A 172 9.55 -15.87 8.45
N SER A 173 10.54 -16.11 7.62
CA SER A 173 11.12 -15.10 6.74
C SER A 173 10.12 -14.62 5.69
N THR A 174 9.32 -15.54 5.14
CA THR A 174 8.23 -15.21 4.22
C THR A 174 7.14 -14.40 4.92
N ALA A 175 6.71 -14.79 6.11
CA ALA A 175 5.72 -14.04 6.89
C ALA A 175 6.19 -12.59 7.14
N ARG A 176 7.43 -12.40 7.58
CA ARG A 176 8.01 -11.08 7.82
C ARG A 176 8.09 -10.22 6.54
N ARG A 177 8.49 -10.81 5.43
CA ARG A 177 8.58 -10.10 4.14
C ARG A 177 7.22 -9.62 3.65
N LEU A 178 6.16 -10.36 3.93
CA LEU A 178 4.82 -10.05 3.47
C LEU A 178 4.02 -9.14 4.42
N SER A 179 4.56 -8.78 5.58
CA SER A 179 3.83 -8.08 6.66
C SER A 179 3.21 -6.73 6.27
N LEU A 180 3.66 -6.10 5.19
CA LEU A 180 3.08 -4.86 4.65
C LEU A 180 1.77 -5.07 3.90
N ILE A 181 1.50 -6.28 3.40
CA ILE A 181 0.40 -6.52 2.46
C ILE A 181 -0.59 -7.59 2.92
N HIS A 182 -0.43 -8.11 4.13
CA HIS A 182 -1.35 -9.07 4.72
C HIS A 182 -1.55 -8.82 6.20
N ILE A 183 -2.68 -9.32 6.73
CA ILE A 183 -2.88 -9.35 8.17
C ILE A 183 -1.94 -10.41 8.74
N SER A 184 -1.08 -10.00 9.68
CA SER A 184 -0.37 -10.90 10.56
C SER A 184 -0.94 -10.73 11.96
N GLU A 185 -1.08 -11.83 12.71
CA GLU A 185 -1.32 -11.68 14.14
C GLU A 185 -0.19 -10.85 14.77
N PRO A 186 -0.51 -9.83 15.57
CA PRO A 186 0.52 -9.12 16.30
C PRO A 186 1.24 -10.14 17.15
N THR A 187 2.52 -10.33 16.91
CA THR A 187 3.37 -11.17 17.76
C THR A 187 3.26 -10.59 19.16
N ARG A 188 2.45 -11.19 20.04
CA ARG A 188 2.47 -10.87 21.45
C ARG A 188 3.90 -11.13 21.90
N ARG A 189 4.66 -10.05 22.16
CA ARG A 189 5.90 -10.19 22.89
C ARG A 189 5.50 -10.88 24.21
N ARG A 190 5.91 -12.11 24.37
CA ARG A 190 5.91 -12.73 25.70
C ARG A 190 6.88 -11.88 26.52
N THR A 191 6.33 -11.09 27.42
CA THR A 191 7.05 -10.49 28.54
C THR A 191 7.55 -11.60 29.44
#